data_95d6ba6a5f85a222411b0a85a593fd56
#
_entry.id   95d6ba6a5f85a222411b0a85a593fd56
#
_cell.length_a   1.000
_cell.length_b   1.000
_cell.length_c   1.000
_cell.angle_alpha   90.00
_cell.angle_beta   90.00
_cell.angle_gamma   90.00
#
_symmetry.space_group_name_H-M   'P 1'
#
loop_
_entity.id
_entity.type
_entity.pdbx_description
1 polymer ?
#
loop_
_entity_poly.entity_id
_entity_poly.type
_entity_poly.pdbx_seq_one_letter_code
_entity_poly.pdbx_strand_id
1 'polypeptide(L)'
;MLRREFVRNSAAAAAASVAGLSLPAQAQSDDPGVKWSKAPCRFCGTGCGVMVGVKDNRVIATRGDPDAEVNKGLNCVKGYFLSKIMYGQDRLTTPLLRMKNGQYHKDGEFAPVSWEQAFDLMAQKWKQTLREKGPSAIGMFGSGQWTVWEGYAAV
;
A
#
# COMPACT_ATOMS: atom_id res chain seq x y z
N MET A 1 -14.87 20.85 -20.05
CA MET A 1 -14.95 19.88 -21.17
C MET A 1 -16.39 19.80 -21.60
N LEU A 2 -16.71 20.21 -22.84
CA LEU A 2 -18.08 20.20 -23.34
C LEU A 2 -18.49 18.76 -23.70
N ARG A 3 -19.78 18.41 -23.48
CA ARG A 3 -20.33 17.08 -23.78
C ARG A 3 -20.02 16.60 -25.20
N ARG A 4 -19.99 17.54 -26.14
CA ARG A 4 -19.66 17.29 -27.56
C ARG A 4 -18.19 16.92 -27.78
N GLU A 5 -17.27 17.50 -27.03
CA GLU A 5 -15.83 17.17 -27.07
C GLU A 5 -15.56 15.80 -26.48
N PHE A 6 -16.25 15.46 -25.39
CA PHE A 6 -16.17 14.13 -24.80
C PHE A 6 -16.60 13.04 -25.77
N VAL A 7 -17.76 13.20 -26.42
CA VAL A 7 -18.28 12.22 -27.40
C VAL A 7 -17.33 12.09 -28.60
N ARG A 8 -16.82 13.19 -29.12
CA ARG A 8 -15.87 13.18 -30.24
C ARG A 8 -14.57 12.46 -29.90
N ASN A 9 -14.01 12.73 -28.73
CA ASN A 9 -12.75 12.14 -28.26
C ASN A 9 -12.92 10.65 -27.94
N SER A 10 -14.08 10.26 -27.39
CA SER A 10 -14.41 8.85 -27.14
C SER A 10 -14.59 8.05 -28.44
N ALA A 11 -15.22 8.65 -29.45
CA ALA A 11 -15.37 8.04 -30.78
C ALA A 11 -14.02 7.88 -31.50
N ALA A 12 -13.13 8.87 -31.38
CA ALA A 12 -11.78 8.81 -31.92
C ALA A 12 -10.93 7.72 -31.24
N ALA A 13 -11.03 7.57 -29.91
CA ALA A 13 -10.35 6.53 -29.17
C ALA A 13 -10.87 5.11 -29.53
N ALA A 14 -12.18 4.96 -29.72
CA ALA A 14 -12.78 3.70 -30.17
C ALA A 14 -12.34 3.33 -31.60
N ALA A 15 -12.28 4.31 -32.51
CA ALA A 15 -11.80 4.07 -33.87
C ALA A 15 -10.32 3.68 -33.92
N ALA A 16 -9.48 4.27 -33.06
CA ALA A 16 -8.07 3.93 -32.96
C ALA A 16 -7.86 2.49 -32.44
N SER A 17 -8.68 2.03 -31.50
CA SER A 17 -8.62 0.65 -30.97
C SER A 17 -9.04 -0.39 -32.00
N VAL A 18 -10.04 -0.08 -32.85
CA VAL A 18 -10.48 -0.99 -33.95
C VAL A 18 -9.43 -1.04 -35.07
N ALA A 19 -8.67 0.04 -35.30
CA ALA A 19 -7.60 0.08 -36.28
C ALA A 19 -6.32 -0.67 -35.83
N GLY A 20 -6.31 -1.33 -34.68
CA GLY A 20 -5.16 -2.07 -34.17
C GLY A 20 -3.98 -1.18 -33.72
N LEU A 21 -4.24 0.12 -33.57
CA LEU A 21 -3.28 1.03 -32.95
C LEU A 21 -3.25 0.75 -31.45
N SER A 22 -2.38 -0.18 -31.04
CA SER A 22 -2.05 -0.36 -29.63
C SER A 22 -1.38 0.92 -29.14
N LEU A 23 -2.13 1.76 -28.45
CA LEU A 23 -1.52 2.82 -27.65
C LEU A 23 -0.62 2.12 -26.63
N PRO A 24 0.68 2.42 -26.56
CA PRO A 24 1.52 1.86 -25.52
C PRO A 24 0.91 2.28 -24.18
N ALA A 25 0.32 1.31 -23.46
CA ALA A 25 -0.29 1.51 -22.15
C ALA A 25 0.75 1.84 -21.05
N GLN A 26 1.93 2.28 -21.43
CA GLN A 26 3.05 2.53 -20.54
C GLN A 26 3.66 3.89 -20.87
N ALA A 27 3.27 4.89 -20.12
CA ALA A 27 4.18 5.99 -19.85
C ALA A 27 5.34 5.43 -18.98
N GLN A 28 6.20 4.63 -19.59
CA GLN A 28 7.48 4.28 -19.01
C GLN A 28 8.33 5.54 -19.13
N SER A 29 8.70 6.14 -18.01
CA SER A 29 9.77 7.11 -18.04
C SER A 29 11.07 6.35 -18.33
N ASP A 30 11.49 6.32 -19.58
CA ASP A 30 12.84 5.90 -19.99
C ASP A 30 13.86 6.98 -19.62
N ASP A 31 13.59 7.73 -18.57
CA ASP A 31 14.51 8.72 -18.02
C ASP A 31 15.79 8.01 -17.55
N PRO A 32 16.95 8.28 -18.20
CA PRO A 32 18.21 7.61 -17.90
C PRO A 32 18.70 7.84 -16.46
N GLY A 33 18.12 8.79 -15.75
CA GLY A 33 18.42 9.04 -14.33
C GLY A 33 17.67 8.14 -13.36
N VAL A 34 16.74 7.29 -13.82
CA VAL A 34 15.97 6.39 -12.97
C VAL A 34 16.71 5.07 -12.77
N LYS A 35 16.98 4.72 -11.52
CA LYS A 35 17.52 3.40 -11.13
C LYS A 35 16.37 2.46 -10.82
N TRP A 36 16.31 1.33 -11.52
CA TRP A 36 15.29 0.31 -11.34
C TRP A 36 15.81 -0.86 -10.50
N SER A 37 15.02 -1.28 -9.50
CA SER A 37 15.29 -2.43 -8.65
C SER A 37 14.07 -3.33 -8.55
N LYS A 38 14.30 -4.64 -8.45
CA LYS A 38 13.23 -5.64 -8.26
C LYS A 38 12.77 -5.66 -6.81
N ALA A 39 11.48 -5.80 -6.61
CA ALA A 39 10.87 -5.97 -5.30
C ALA A 39 9.58 -6.81 -5.40
N PRO A 40 9.15 -7.48 -4.33
CA PRO A 40 7.83 -8.08 -4.28
C PRO A 40 6.76 -7.00 -4.04
N CYS A 41 5.60 -7.17 -4.68
CA CYS A 41 4.42 -6.37 -4.37
C CYS A 41 3.89 -6.78 -2.98
N ARG A 42 3.66 -5.79 -2.11
CA ARG A 42 3.23 -6.07 -0.74
C ARG A 42 1.71 -6.15 -0.53
N PHE A 43 0.88 -5.97 -1.58
CA PHE A 43 -0.55 -5.80 -1.39
C PHE A 43 -1.34 -7.07 -1.11
N CYS A 44 -0.93 -8.20 -1.64
CA CYS A 44 -1.66 -9.45 -1.43
C CYS A 44 -0.76 -10.66 -1.68
N GLY A 45 -1.27 -11.84 -1.31
CA GLY A 45 -0.56 -13.11 -1.44
C GLY A 45 -0.35 -13.62 -2.88
N THR A 46 -0.70 -12.86 -3.92
CA THR A 46 -0.43 -13.24 -5.31
C THR A 46 1.08 -13.31 -5.59
N GLY A 47 1.90 -12.52 -4.87
CA GLY A 47 3.35 -12.57 -5.01
C GLY A 47 3.90 -11.95 -6.29
N CYS A 48 3.22 -10.94 -6.83
CA CYS A 48 3.68 -10.23 -8.03
C CYS A 48 5.06 -9.61 -7.83
N GLY A 49 5.95 -9.78 -8.81
CA GLY A 49 7.19 -9.02 -8.91
C GLY A 49 6.94 -7.62 -9.47
N VAL A 50 7.59 -6.63 -8.89
CA VAL A 50 7.54 -5.23 -9.35
C VAL A 50 8.94 -4.67 -9.54
N MET A 51 9.07 -3.79 -10.53
CA MET A 51 10.23 -2.94 -10.70
C MET A 51 9.94 -1.59 -10.03
N VAL A 52 10.82 -1.17 -9.15
CA VAL A 52 10.75 0.10 -8.42
C VAL A 52 11.76 1.07 -9.02
N GLY A 53 11.28 2.18 -9.56
CA GLY A 53 12.10 3.24 -10.14
C GLY A 53 12.40 4.33 -9.12
N VAL A 54 13.69 4.56 -8.86
CA VAL A 54 14.18 5.56 -7.90
C VAL A 54 14.98 6.62 -8.64
N LYS A 55 14.70 7.88 -8.36
CA LYS A 55 15.46 9.05 -8.81
C LYS A 55 15.58 10.03 -7.64
N ASP A 56 16.77 10.61 -7.45
CA ASP A 56 17.06 11.57 -6.38
C ASP A 56 16.58 11.09 -4.99
N ASN A 57 16.91 9.83 -4.68
CA ASN A 57 16.52 9.15 -3.44
C ASN A 57 15.00 9.08 -3.19
N ARG A 58 14.20 9.18 -4.24
CA ARG A 58 12.74 9.13 -4.18
C ARG A 58 12.19 8.07 -5.14
N VAL A 59 11.25 7.26 -4.67
CA VAL A 59 10.52 6.34 -5.54
C VAL A 59 9.55 7.15 -6.40
N ILE A 60 9.75 7.13 -7.71
CA ILE A 60 8.94 7.92 -8.65
C ILE A 60 7.99 7.07 -9.48
N ALA A 61 8.29 5.78 -9.65
CA ALA A 61 7.48 4.89 -10.47
C ALA A 61 7.52 3.44 -9.97
N THR A 62 6.48 2.69 -10.29
CA THR A 62 6.42 1.23 -10.15
C THR A 62 5.80 0.62 -11.39
N ARG A 63 6.33 -0.52 -11.83
CA ARG A 63 5.81 -1.31 -12.95
C ARG A 63 5.95 -2.80 -12.65
N GLY A 64 5.24 -3.66 -13.38
CA GLY A 64 5.43 -5.10 -13.27
C GLY A 64 6.84 -5.52 -13.69
N ASP A 65 7.39 -6.52 -13.00
CA ASP A 65 8.65 -7.15 -13.40
C ASP A 65 8.37 -8.14 -14.54
N PRO A 66 8.92 -7.92 -15.75
CA PRO A 66 8.70 -8.82 -16.89
C PRO A 66 9.29 -10.22 -16.69
N ASP A 67 10.31 -10.35 -15.83
CA ASP A 67 10.94 -11.63 -15.52
C ASP A 67 10.24 -12.41 -14.40
N ALA A 68 9.26 -11.79 -13.72
CA ALA A 68 8.51 -12.46 -12.67
C ALA A 68 7.52 -13.47 -13.26
N GLU A 69 7.64 -14.73 -12.88
CA GLU A 69 6.80 -15.82 -13.39
C GLU A 69 5.31 -15.63 -13.09
N VAL A 70 4.99 -15.02 -11.94
CA VAL A 70 3.63 -14.83 -11.46
C VAL A 70 2.83 -13.84 -12.31
N ASN A 71 3.42 -12.71 -12.63
CA ASN A 71 2.70 -11.59 -13.27
C ASN A 71 3.29 -11.14 -14.61
N LYS A 72 4.45 -11.64 -15.02
CA LYS A 72 5.05 -11.44 -16.36
C LYS A 72 4.96 -10.00 -16.87
N GLY A 73 5.35 -9.05 -16.02
CA GLY A 73 5.33 -7.62 -16.34
C GLY A 73 4.00 -6.91 -16.14
N LEU A 74 2.93 -7.63 -15.80
CA LEU A 74 1.62 -7.02 -15.54
C LEU A 74 1.45 -6.70 -14.04
N ASN A 75 0.65 -5.69 -13.75
CA ASN A 75 0.22 -5.36 -12.40
C ASN A 75 -1.28 -5.05 -12.38
N CYS A 76 -1.92 -5.29 -11.25
CA CYS A 76 -3.23 -4.68 -11.00
C CYS A 76 -3.05 -3.21 -10.60
N VAL A 77 -4.15 -2.48 -10.51
CA VAL A 77 -4.15 -1.06 -10.12
C VAL A 77 -3.37 -0.77 -8.84
N LYS A 78 -3.41 -1.65 -7.85
CA LYS A 78 -2.68 -1.50 -6.58
C LYS A 78 -1.16 -1.52 -6.78
N GLY A 79 -0.66 -2.43 -7.61
CA GLY A 79 0.76 -2.54 -7.93
C GLY A 79 1.29 -1.33 -8.72
N TYR A 80 0.50 -0.80 -9.65
CA TYR A 80 0.88 0.41 -10.40
C TYR A 80 0.99 1.65 -9.50
N PHE A 81 0.14 1.76 -8.49
CA PHE A 81 0.15 2.90 -7.57
C PHE A 81 0.90 2.64 -6.25
N LEU A 82 1.69 1.58 -6.18
CA LEU A 82 2.40 1.17 -4.97
C LEU A 82 3.28 2.31 -4.39
N SER A 83 3.94 3.09 -5.23
CA SER A 83 4.78 4.21 -4.79
C SER A 83 3.97 5.36 -4.17
N LYS A 84 2.70 5.52 -4.55
CA LYS A 84 1.89 6.65 -4.09
C LYS A 84 1.55 6.56 -2.60
N ILE A 85 1.42 5.34 -2.05
CA ILE A 85 1.14 5.16 -0.63
C ILE A 85 2.28 5.64 0.29
N MET A 86 3.50 5.78 -0.25
CA MET A 86 4.65 6.25 0.53
C MET A 86 4.65 7.76 0.77
N TYR A 87 3.95 8.52 -0.08
CA TYR A 87 4.02 9.97 -0.13
C TYR A 87 2.67 10.66 0.04
N GLY A 88 1.67 9.94 0.54
CA GLY A 88 0.38 10.52 0.92
C GLY A 88 0.56 11.56 2.03
N GLN A 89 -0.16 12.69 1.94
CA GLN A 89 -0.09 13.73 2.99
C GLN A 89 -0.63 13.23 4.33
N ASP A 90 -1.53 12.25 4.31
CA ASP A 90 -2.14 11.59 5.46
C ASP A 90 -1.36 10.35 5.93
N ARG A 91 -0.18 10.09 5.33
CA ARG A 91 0.67 8.97 5.73
C ARG A 91 1.18 9.13 7.15
N LEU A 92 0.75 8.26 8.05
CA LEU A 92 1.26 8.23 9.41
C LEU A 92 2.72 7.75 9.44
N THR A 93 3.56 8.47 10.17
CA THR A 93 4.98 8.15 10.39
C THR A 93 5.28 7.80 11.84
N THR A 94 4.32 8.03 12.73
CA THR A 94 4.38 7.70 14.16
C THR A 94 3.09 7.06 14.59
N PRO A 95 3.10 6.21 15.64
CA PRO A 95 1.87 5.69 16.24
C PRO A 95 1.01 6.81 16.79
N LEU A 96 -0.30 6.63 16.72
CA LEU A 96 -1.28 7.54 17.32
C LEU A 96 -2.05 6.79 18.40
N LEU A 97 -2.19 7.40 19.57
CA LEU A 97 -3.06 6.93 20.63
C LEU A 97 -4.16 7.98 20.91
N ARG A 98 -5.32 7.48 21.31
CA ARG A 98 -6.37 8.38 21.83
C ARG A 98 -5.99 8.85 23.23
N MET A 99 -5.83 10.15 23.39
CA MET A 99 -5.33 10.76 24.63
C MET A 99 -6.31 11.79 25.15
N LYS A 100 -6.48 11.83 26.48
CA LYS A 100 -7.22 12.86 27.20
C LYS A 100 -6.46 13.21 28.48
N ASN A 101 -6.15 14.47 28.67
CA ASN A 101 -5.36 14.94 29.83
C ASN A 101 -4.02 14.19 30.00
N GLY A 102 -3.32 13.92 28.89
CA GLY A 102 -2.02 13.23 28.91
C GLY A 102 -2.09 11.71 29.15
N GLN A 103 -3.26 11.12 29.25
CA GLN A 103 -3.45 9.70 29.47
C GLN A 103 -4.28 9.06 28.35
N TYR A 104 -4.07 7.77 28.11
CA TYR A 104 -4.90 7.00 27.18
C TYR A 104 -6.37 7.03 27.62
N HIS A 105 -7.25 7.36 26.68
CA HIS A 105 -8.67 7.35 26.91
C HIS A 105 -9.40 7.00 25.60
N LYS A 106 -10.35 6.05 25.66
CA LYS A 106 -11.06 5.56 24.46
C LYS A 106 -11.78 6.67 23.66
N ASP A 107 -12.23 7.72 24.33
CA ASP A 107 -12.96 8.86 23.74
C ASP A 107 -12.03 10.10 23.60
N GLY A 108 -10.71 9.90 23.70
CA GLY A 108 -9.71 10.98 23.53
C GLY A 108 -9.41 11.28 22.07
N GLU A 109 -8.75 12.40 21.84
CA GLU A 109 -8.25 12.79 20.53
C GLU A 109 -6.95 12.02 20.18
N PHE A 110 -6.71 11.79 18.90
CA PHE A 110 -5.48 11.15 18.47
C PHE A 110 -4.28 12.06 18.66
N ALA A 111 -3.30 11.58 19.40
CA ALA A 111 -2.03 12.25 19.63
C ALA A 111 -0.86 11.33 19.24
N PRO A 112 0.24 11.87 18.67
CA PRO A 112 1.43 11.08 18.36
C PRO A 112 2.12 10.64 19.65
N VAL A 113 2.59 9.38 19.65
CA VAL A 113 3.33 8.77 20.76
C VAL A 113 4.53 8.01 20.22
N SER A 114 5.46 7.61 21.11
CA SER A 114 6.56 6.73 20.69
C SER A 114 6.07 5.30 20.43
N TRP A 115 6.84 4.52 19.67
CA TRP A 115 6.58 3.11 19.46
C TRP A 115 6.59 2.31 20.78
N GLU A 116 7.50 2.65 21.69
CA GLU A 116 7.58 2.03 23.01
C GLU A 116 6.30 2.25 23.82
N GLN A 117 5.84 3.50 23.90
CA GLN A 117 4.58 3.82 24.58
C GLN A 117 3.38 3.08 23.97
N ALA A 118 3.32 2.99 22.63
CA ALA A 118 2.26 2.26 21.97
C ALA A 118 2.27 0.77 22.29
N PHE A 119 3.44 0.12 22.20
CA PHE A 119 3.59 -1.30 22.49
C PHE A 119 3.36 -1.62 23.96
N ASP A 120 3.86 -0.80 24.87
CA ASP A 120 3.66 -0.99 26.32
C ASP A 120 2.18 -0.94 26.68
N LEU A 121 1.45 0.05 26.15
CA LEU A 121 0.02 0.14 26.36
C LEU A 121 -0.74 -1.05 25.79
N MET A 122 -0.41 -1.48 24.56
CA MET A 122 -1.01 -2.66 23.94
C MET A 122 -0.77 -3.91 24.79
N ALA A 123 0.49 -4.16 25.16
CA ALA A 123 0.87 -5.31 25.96
C ALA A 123 0.18 -5.30 27.34
N GLN A 124 0.11 -4.15 27.97
CA GLN A 124 -0.59 -3.97 29.25
C GLN A 124 -2.07 -4.32 29.14
N LYS A 125 -2.75 -3.79 28.11
CA LYS A 125 -4.18 -4.03 27.87
C LYS A 125 -4.47 -5.49 27.53
N TRP A 126 -3.66 -6.11 26.70
CA TRP A 126 -3.82 -7.52 26.37
C TRP A 126 -3.60 -8.42 27.59
N LYS A 127 -2.52 -8.19 28.36
CA LYS A 127 -2.27 -8.94 29.61
C LYS A 127 -3.39 -8.75 30.62
N GLN A 128 -3.93 -7.56 30.74
CA GLN A 128 -5.09 -7.27 31.61
C GLN A 128 -6.32 -8.06 31.15
N THR A 129 -6.68 -7.95 29.87
CA THR A 129 -7.83 -8.66 29.30
C THR A 129 -7.70 -10.17 29.45
N LEU A 130 -6.50 -10.71 29.20
CA LEU A 130 -6.24 -12.13 29.33
C LEU A 130 -6.43 -12.62 30.77
N ARG A 131 -5.98 -11.84 31.77
CA ARG A 131 -6.15 -12.17 33.18
C ARG A 131 -7.61 -12.07 33.65
N GLU A 132 -8.34 -11.04 33.21
CA GLU A 132 -9.69 -10.75 33.68
C GLU A 132 -10.77 -11.58 32.96
N LYS A 133 -10.57 -11.87 31.68
CA LYS A 133 -11.61 -12.46 30.81
C LYS A 133 -11.22 -13.75 30.10
N GLY A 134 -9.95 -14.16 30.23
CA GLY A 134 -9.43 -15.37 29.61
C GLY A 134 -9.08 -15.23 28.11
N PRO A 135 -8.51 -16.28 27.51
CA PRO A 135 -7.97 -16.23 26.15
C PRO A 135 -9.04 -15.98 25.06
N SER A 136 -10.27 -16.40 25.27
CA SER A 136 -11.37 -16.19 24.31
C SER A 136 -11.81 -14.74 24.17
N ALA A 137 -11.34 -13.85 25.04
CA ALA A 137 -11.61 -12.41 24.95
C ALA A 137 -10.63 -11.64 24.04
N ILE A 138 -9.61 -12.32 23.51
CA ILE A 138 -8.65 -11.75 22.58
C ILE A 138 -8.83 -12.43 21.23
N GLY A 139 -9.07 -11.66 20.20
CA GLY A 139 -9.16 -12.13 18.83
C GLY A 139 -8.17 -11.38 17.95
N MET A 140 -7.67 -12.06 16.91
CA MET A 140 -6.82 -11.46 15.91
C MET A 140 -7.46 -11.60 14.53
N PHE A 141 -7.49 -10.52 13.78
CA PHE A 141 -7.96 -10.50 12.41
C PHE A 141 -6.76 -10.23 11.49
N GLY A 142 -6.39 -11.23 10.70
CA GLY A 142 -5.29 -11.15 9.75
C GLY A 142 -5.68 -10.55 8.42
N SER A 143 -4.68 -10.20 7.63
CA SER A 143 -4.83 -9.63 6.29
C SER A 143 -4.14 -10.49 5.24
N GLY A 144 -4.70 -10.57 4.02
CA GLY A 144 -4.02 -11.12 2.85
C GLY A 144 -2.78 -10.33 2.39
N GLN A 145 -2.48 -9.23 3.06
CA GLN A 145 -1.27 -8.44 2.86
C GLN A 145 -0.10 -8.88 3.78
N TRP A 146 -0.36 -9.74 4.73
CA TRP A 146 0.68 -10.27 5.61
C TRP A 146 1.61 -11.18 4.84
N THR A 147 2.89 -11.09 5.17
CA THR A 147 3.85 -12.12 4.80
C THR A 147 3.63 -13.37 5.66
N VAL A 148 4.18 -14.50 5.25
CA VAL A 148 4.15 -15.74 6.05
C VAL A 148 4.71 -15.51 7.45
N TRP A 149 5.80 -14.74 7.56
CA TRP A 149 6.46 -14.41 8.82
C TRP A 149 5.61 -13.55 9.76
N GLU A 150 4.91 -12.57 9.21
CA GLU A 150 3.95 -11.76 9.99
C GLU A 150 2.80 -12.61 10.51
N GLY A 151 2.26 -13.50 9.68
CA GLY A 151 1.22 -14.43 10.09
C GLY A 151 1.71 -15.40 11.17
N TYR A 152 2.92 -15.95 11.02
CA TYR A 152 3.53 -16.84 12.02
C TYR A 152 3.80 -16.14 13.36
N ALA A 153 4.28 -14.90 13.32
CA ALA A 153 4.53 -14.12 14.54
C ALA A 153 3.25 -13.74 15.29
N ALA A 154 2.09 -13.75 14.61
CA ALA A 154 0.81 -13.39 15.19
C ALA A 154 0.10 -14.54 15.92
N VAL A 155 0.51 -15.79 15.68
CA VAL A 155 -0.05 -17.02 16.27
C VAL A 155 0.78 -17.46 17.47
#